data_a4bb466e9bc2475328f0c1d03e3ba685
#
_entry.id   a4bb466e9bc2475328f0c1d03e3ba685
#
_cell.length_a   1.000
_cell.length_b   1.000
_cell.length_c   1.000
_cell.angle_alpha   90.00
_cell.angle_beta   90.00
_cell.angle_gamma   90.00
#
_symmetry.space_group_name_H-M   'P 1'
#
loop_
_entity.id
_entity.type
_entity.pdbx_description
1 polymer ?
#
loop_
_entity_poly.entity_id
_entity_poly.type
_entity_poly.pdbx_seq_one_letter_code
_entity_poly.pdbx_strand_id
1 'polypeptide(L)'
;DKMRTIKQFEGDKGNVRIDMISLDKHIWYYDLEEPDFLIKKKTKAEKAAVIPYVDLSKDVNLEGAIFDGDGISTLSRALPLYLGEQLMYNTEYDSRVVIPFAHKYGPVVTTEEYTKEAMQDICKKIKADKLITGSIKLANENRTLVITNLVYTLEDDSVEKIIYDCDDDCFGEDFNDMINDILEHLGKKIENNTFYKNQTNEDVLVYLSALGQQLTQTFLSHKYLNREDF
;
A
#
# COMPACT_ATOMS: atom_id res chain seq x y z
N ASP A 1 -8.74 10.53 -17.30
CA ASP A 1 -7.64 10.45 -16.34
C ASP A 1 -6.98 9.10 -16.47
N LYS A 2 -5.70 9.10 -16.77
CA LYS A 2 -4.94 7.85 -17.00
C LYS A 2 -4.00 7.64 -15.84
N MET A 3 -4.01 6.44 -15.28
CA MET A 3 -2.91 5.99 -14.43
C MET A 3 -1.57 6.28 -15.13
N ARG A 4 -0.61 6.85 -14.41
CA ARG A 4 0.66 7.22 -14.99
C ARG A 4 1.67 6.11 -14.78
N THR A 5 2.20 5.56 -15.85
CA THR A 5 3.39 4.70 -15.78
C THR A 5 4.61 5.57 -15.50
N ILE A 6 5.24 5.39 -14.34
CA ILE A 6 6.32 6.29 -13.90
C ILE A 6 7.67 5.90 -14.47
N LYS A 7 8.00 4.62 -14.60
CA LYS A 7 9.21 4.11 -15.26
C LYS A 7 9.26 2.58 -15.34
N GLN A 8 10.04 2.10 -16.30
CA GLN A 8 10.41 0.70 -16.45
C GLN A 8 11.53 0.33 -15.47
N PHE A 9 11.38 -0.78 -14.76
CA PHE A 9 12.47 -1.46 -14.08
C PHE A 9 12.93 -2.63 -14.97
N GLU A 10 14.17 -2.59 -15.42
CA GLU A 10 14.79 -3.78 -16.00
C GLU A 10 15.30 -4.64 -14.85
N GLY A 11 14.55 -5.65 -14.50
CA GLY A 11 14.96 -6.66 -13.53
C GLY A 11 15.87 -7.71 -14.23
N ASP A 12 16.98 -8.05 -13.62
CA ASP A 12 18.06 -8.84 -14.18
C ASP A 12 17.79 -10.38 -14.23
N LYS A 13 16.55 -10.82 -14.03
CA LYS A 13 16.15 -12.24 -14.11
C LYS A 13 15.05 -12.46 -15.14
N GLY A 14 15.47 -12.48 -16.42
CA GLY A 14 14.67 -12.99 -17.54
C GLY A 14 13.53 -12.07 -17.98
N ASN A 15 13.78 -11.15 -18.87
CA ASN A 15 12.85 -10.44 -19.78
C ASN A 15 11.43 -10.04 -19.29
N VAL A 16 11.20 -9.95 -17.98
CA VAL A 16 9.94 -9.46 -17.43
C VAL A 16 10.06 -7.96 -17.22
N ARG A 17 9.33 -7.20 -18.01
CA ARG A 17 9.25 -5.75 -17.84
C ARG A 17 8.38 -5.43 -16.62
N ILE A 18 8.94 -4.68 -15.67
CA ILE A 18 8.22 -4.16 -14.51
C ILE A 18 8.04 -2.65 -14.68
N ASP A 19 6.81 -2.22 -14.69
CA ASP A 19 6.42 -0.81 -14.69
C ASP A 19 5.96 -0.40 -13.28
N MET A 20 6.20 0.86 -12.90
CA MET A 20 5.66 1.43 -11.66
C MET A 20 4.41 2.22 -12.01
N ILE A 21 3.25 1.74 -11.59
CA ILE A 21 1.97 2.39 -11.83
C ILE A 21 1.63 3.27 -10.62
N SER A 22 1.51 4.57 -10.83
CA SER A 22 1.11 5.52 -9.79
C SER A 22 -0.40 5.72 -9.80
N LEU A 23 -0.99 5.52 -8.64
CA LEU A 23 -2.38 5.86 -8.34
C LEU A 23 -2.36 7.20 -7.59
N ASP A 24 -2.80 8.25 -8.25
CA ASP A 24 -2.86 9.62 -7.72
C ASP A 24 -4.26 9.99 -7.17
N LYS A 25 -5.17 9.05 -7.22
CA LYS A 25 -6.52 9.11 -6.66
C LYS A 25 -6.79 7.88 -5.82
N HIS A 26 -7.78 8.00 -4.96
CA HIS A 26 -8.36 6.85 -4.29
C HIS A 26 -8.87 5.82 -5.31
N ILE A 27 -8.63 4.53 -5.06
CA ILE A 27 -8.93 3.46 -6.03
C ILE A 27 -10.40 3.44 -6.49
N TRP A 28 -11.33 3.85 -5.63
CA TRP A 28 -12.76 3.92 -5.92
C TRP A 28 -13.16 5.00 -6.92
N TYR A 29 -12.28 6.01 -7.17
CA TYR A 29 -12.57 7.12 -8.05
C TYR A 29 -11.97 6.99 -9.46
N TYR A 30 -11.33 5.86 -9.75
CA TYR A 30 -10.98 5.57 -11.13
C TYR A 30 -12.25 5.26 -11.90
N ASP A 31 -12.38 5.85 -13.09
CA ASP A 31 -13.56 5.79 -13.96
C ASP A 31 -14.81 6.53 -13.43
N LEU A 32 -14.69 7.28 -12.33
CA LEU A 32 -15.74 8.16 -11.81
C LEU A 32 -15.32 9.64 -11.90
N GLU A 33 -16.30 10.53 -11.88
CA GLU A 33 -16.06 11.96 -11.69
C GLU A 33 -15.52 12.20 -10.28
N GLU A 34 -14.53 13.10 -10.18
CA GLU A 34 -14.01 13.47 -8.85
C GLU A 34 -15.10 14.19 -8.06
N PRO A 35 -15.43 13.72 -6.86
CA PRO A 35 -16.41 14.41 -6.05
C PRO A 35 -15.84 15.74 -5.54
N ASP A 36 -16.69 16.77 -5.47
CA ASP A 36 -16.32 18.14 -5.09
C ASP A 36 -15.77 18.25 -3.66
N PHE A 37 -16.05 17.26 -2.80
CA PHE A 37 -15.59 17.24 -1.41
C PHE A 37 -14.15 16.75 -1.24
N LEU A 38 -13.49 16.28 -2.29
CA LEU A 38 -12.09 15.86 -2.19
C LEU A 38 -11.20 17.04 -1.80
N ILE A 39 -10.36 16.82 -0.81
CA ILE A 39 -9.44 17.83 -0.31
C ILE A 39 -8.37 18.10 -1.38
N LYS A 40 -8.41 19.32 -1.94
CA LYS A 40 -7.36 19.75 -2.87
C LYS A 40 -6.10 20.06 -2.09
N LYS A 41 -5.03 19.30 -2.34
CA LYS A 41 -3.75 19.51 -1.70
C LYS A 41 -3.10 20.82 -2.16
N LYS A 42 -2.30 21.42 -1.29
CA LYS A 42 -1.52 22.62 -1.62
C LYS A 42 -0.53 22.31 -2.75
N THR A 43 -0.29 23.25 -3.65
CA THR A 43 0.61 23.08 -4.81
C THR A 43 2.06 22.71 -4.44
N LYS A 44 2.46 22.95 -3.19
CA LYS A 44 3.78 22.64 -2.62
C LYS A 44 3.70 21.64 -1.46
N ALA A 45 2.67 20.79 -1.41
CA ALA A 45 2.59 19.75 -0.41
C ALA A 45 3.76 18.76 -0.55
N GLU A 46 4.30 18.29 0.58
CA GLU A 46 5.23 17.18 0.58
C GLU A 46 4.56 15.94 0.02
N LYS A 47 5.33 15.16 -0.74
CA LYS A 47 4.84 13.96 -1.42
C LYS A 47 5.17 12.72 -0.60
N ALA A 48 4.13 12.01 -0.22
CA ALA A 48 4.27 10.69 0.41
C ALA A 48 3.84 9.61 -0.59
N ALA A 49 4.67 8.60 -0.79
CA ALA A 49 4.34 7.45 -1.61
C ALA A 49 4.23 6.20 -0.74
N VAL A 50 3.25 5.39 -1.02
CA VAL A 50 3.08 4.07 -0.39
C VAL A 50 3.24 3.00 -1.45
N ILE A 51 4.08 2.00 -1.19
CA ILE A 51 4.28 0.86 -2.10
C ILE A 51 3.88 -0.45 -1.41
N PRO A 52 3.63 -1.53 -2.16
CA PRO A 52 3.25 -2.82 -1.59
C PRO A 52 4.22 -3.32 -0.54
N TYR A 53 3.64 -3.99 0.45
CA TYR A 53 4.39 -4.63 1.52
C TYR A 53 4.96 -5.96 1.05
N VAL A 54 6.10 -6.31 1.58
CA VAL A 54 6.76 -7.59 1.31
C VAL A 54 6.01 -8.72 2.02
N ASP A 55 5.72 -9.77 1.31
CA ASP A 55 5.11 -10.98 1.87
C ASP A 55 6.21 -11.96 2.30
N LEU A 56 6.48 -12.01 3.60
CA LEU A 56 7.46 -12.93 4.20
C LEU A 56 6.85 -14.26 4.64
N SER A 57 5.57 -14.49 4.38
CA SER A 57 4.87 -15.73 4.75
C SER A 57 5.00 -16.85 3.71
N LYS A 58 5.56 -16.59 2.53
CA LYS A 58 5.57 -17.56 1.42
C LYS A 58 6.25 -18.90 1.70
N ASP A 59 7.19 -18.94 2.63
CA ASP A 59 7.86 -20.17 3.05
C ASP A 59 7.20 -20.86 4.25
N VAL A 60 6.11 -20.29 4.76
CA VAL A 60 5.36 -20.82 5.91
C VAL A 60 4.33 -21.82 5.43
N ASN A 61 4.19 -22.95 6.14
CA ASN A 61 3.08 -23.86 5.92
C ASN A 61 1.78 -23.17 6.35
N LEU A 62 0.97 -22.79 5.38
CA LEU A 62 -0.30 -22.06 5.58
C LEU A 62 -1.48 -23.04 5.83
N GLU A 63 -1.23 -24.36 5.90
CA GLU A 63 -2.27 -25.34 6.20
C GLU A 63 -2.84 -25.09 7.60
N GLY A 64 -4.11 -24.73 7.66
CA GLY A 64 -4.77 -24.31 8.90
C GLY A 64 -4.51 -22.88 9.35
N ALA A 65 -3.82 -22.07 8.52
CA ALA A 65 -3.66 -20.64 8.80
C ALA A 65 -5.01 -19.92 8.69
N ILE A 66 -5.20 -18.95 9.58
CA ILE A 66 -6.38 -18.06 9.56
C ILE A 66 -6.32 -17.18 8.31
N PHE A 67 -5.11 -16.66 8.01
CA PHE A 67 -4.82 -15.95 6.78
C PHE A 67 -4.26 -16.96 5.76
N ASP A 68 -4.99 -17.23 4.70
CA ASP A 68 -4.48 -18.03 3.59
C ASP A 68 -3.42 -17.27 2.77
N GLY A 69 -2.64 -17.99 1.98
CA GLY A 69 -1.57 -17.39 1.19
C GLY A 69 -2.07 -16.34 0.19
N ASP A 70 -3.23 -16.54 -0.39
CA ASP A 70 -3.86 -15.58 -1.30
C ASP A 70 -4.36 -14.36 -0.52
N GLY A 71 -4.87 -14.55 0.70
CA GLY A 71 -5.29 -13.49 1.62
C GLY A 71 -4.14 -12.57 1.99
N ILE A 72 -2.97 -13.13 2.35
CA ILE A 72 -1.78 -12.33 2.70
C ILE A 72 -1.25 -11.56 1.49
N SER A 73 -1.17 -12.20 0.33
CA SER A 73 -0.76 -11.53 -0.90
C SER A 73 -1.74 -10.42 -1.30
N THR A 74 -3.03 -10.61 -1.05
CA THR A 74 -4.06 -9.57 -1.25
C THR A 74 -3.87 -8.43 -0.25
N LEU A 75 -3.63 -8.73 1.03
CA LEU A 75 -3.37 -7.75 2.07
C LEU A 75 -2.12 -6.92 1.78
N SER A 76 -1.04 -7.54 1.30
CA SER A 76 0.20 -6.87 0.88
C SER A 76 -0.05 -5.75 -0.15
N ARG A 77 -1.03 -5.92 -1.03
CA ARG A 77 -1.45 -4.93 -2.03
C ARG A 77 -2.54 -3.99 -1.54
N ALA A 78 -3.41 -4.46 -0.66
CA ALA A 78 -4.51 -3.67 -0.11
C ALA A 78 -4.04 -2.65 0.93
N LEU A 79 -3.07 -3.03 1.77
CA LEU A 79 -2.51 -2.17 2.81
C LEU A 79 -1.97 -0.83 2.27
N PRO A 80 -1.17 -0.79 1.19
CA PRO A 80 -0.75 0.49 0.61
C PRO A 80 -1.93 1.32 0.05
N LEU A 81 -2.98 0.69 -0.45
CA LEU A 81 -4.18 1.42 -0.89
C LEU A 81 -4.88 2.06 0.30
N TYR A 82 -5.04 1.33 1.40
CA TYR A 82 -5.64 1.85 2.63
C TYR A 82 -4.80 2.98 3.23
N LEU A 83 -3.49 2.80 3.37
CA LEU A 83 -2.58 3.86 3.84
C LEU A 83 -2.59 5.09 2.93
N GLY A 84 -2.59 4.89 1.62
CA GLY A 84 -2.71 5.97 0.65
C GLY A 84 -3.99 6.78 0.82
N GLU A 85 -5.09 6.10 1.11
CA GLU A 85 -6.39 6.70 1.43
C GLU A 85 -6.33 7.50 2.74
N GLN A 86 -5.78 6.91 3.79
CA GLN A 86 -5.59 7.59 5.07
C GLN A 86 -4.75 8.87 4.93
N LEU A 87 -3.65 8.80 4.21
CA LEU A 87 -2.81 9.96 3.94
C LEU A 87 -3.53 11.02 3.11
N MET A 88 -4.31 10.60 2.12
CA MET A 88 -5.05 11.50 1.25
C MET A 88 -6.09 12.31 2.03
N TYR A 89 -6.82 11.68 2.94
CA TYR A 89 -7.93 12.33 3.64
C TYR A 89 -7.54 12.94 4.99
N ASN A 90 -6.58 12.36 5.68
CA ASN A 90 -6.27 12.72 7.06
C ASN A 90 -4.99 13.53 7.23
N THR A 91 -4.24 13.79 6.16
CA THR A 91 -2.98 14.55 6.23
C THR A 91 -2.88 15.63 5.14
N GLU A 92 -1.92 16.55 5.29
CA GLU A 92 -1.59 17.54 4.25
C GLU A 92 -0.67 16.99 3.14
N TYR A 93 -0.24 15.72 3.19
CA TYR A 93 0.60 15.14 2.15
C TYR A 93 -0.11 15.01 0.79
N ASP A 94 0.64 15.25 -0.29
CA ASP A 94 0.27 14.81 -1.64
C ASP A 94 0.59 13.31 -1.74
N SER A 95 -0.35 12.46 -1.35
CA SER A 95 -0.15 11.01 -1.25
C SER A 95 -0.36 10.30 -2.58
N ARG A 96 0.41 9.24 -2.80
CA ARG A 96 0.30 8.36 -3.97
C ARG A 96 0.53 6.92 -3.56
N VAL A 97 -0.22 6.03 -4.17
CA VAL A 97 0.10 4.60 -4.11
C VAL A 97 0.83 4.23 -5.39
N VAL A 98 1.95 3.54 -5.26
CA VAL A 98 2.75 3.12 -6.42
C VAL A 98 2.84 1.60 -6.43
N ILE A 99 2.26 0.98 -7.45
CA ILE A 99 2.19 -0.47 -7.60
C ILE A 99 3.20 -0.92 -8.64
N PRO A 100 4.20 -1.75 -8.29
CA PRO A 100 5.02 -2.46 -9.26
C PRO A 100 4.13 -3.44 -10.04
N PHE A 101 4.24 -3.39 -11.34
CA PHE A 101 3.40 -4.17 -12.24
C PHE A 101 4.27 -4.90 -13.29
N ALA A 102 4.20 -6.20 -13.30
CA ALA A 102 4.85 -7.03 -14.30
C ALA A 102 3.90 -7.30 -15.47
N HIS A 103 4.32 -6.92 -16.69
CA HIS A 103 3.52 -7.19 -17.89
C HIS A 103 3.17 -8.68 -17.98
N LYS A 104 1.91 -9.01 -18.26
CA LYS A 104 1.32 -10.34 -18.31
C LYS A 104 1.13 -11.08 -16.99
N TYR A 105 1.74 -10.60 -15.88
CA TYR A 105 1.66 -11.29 -14.59
C TYR A 105 0.86 -10.49 -13.54
N GLY A 106 0.68 -9.18 -13.76
CA GLY A 106 -0.09 -8.34 -12.83
C GLY A 106 0.76 -7.63 -11.78
N PRO A 107 0.13 -7.17 -10.69
CA PRO A 107 0.81 -6.52 -9.59
C PRO A 107 1.84 -7.44 -8.94
N VAL A 108 3.04 -6.91 -8.71
CA VAL A 108 4.15 -7.67 -8.12
C VAL A 108 4.11 -7.53 -6.60
N VAL A 109 4.24 -8.66 -5.92
CA VAL A 109 4.53 -8.74 -4.49
C VAL A 109 5.94 -9.29 -4.33
N THR A 110 6.79 -8.58 -3.60
CA THR A 110 8.15 -9.00 -3.32
C THR A 110 8.20 -9.88 -2.09
N THR A 111 9.20 -10.77 -2.04
CA THR A 111 9.49 -11.65 -0.89
C THR A 111 10.77 -11.30 -0.17
N GLU A 112 11.45 -10.24 -0.61
CA GLU A 112 12.69 -9.74 0.00
C GLU A 112 12.44 -8.33 0.54
N GLU A 113 12.86 -8.06 1.76
CA GLU A 113 12.70 -6.75 2.39
C GLU A 113 13.46 -5.67 1.61
N TYR A 114 12.86 -4.48 1.54
CA TYR A 114 13.50 -3.34 0.89
C TYR A 114 14.70 -2.86 1.72
N THR A 115 15.86 -2.76 1.07
CA THR A 115 17.01 -2.10 1.67
C THR A 115 16.82 -0.58 1.68
N LYS A 116 17.56 0.13 2.52
CA LYS A 116 17.55 1.59 2.57
C LYS A 116 17.90 2.19 1.19
N GLU A 117 18.90 1.64 0.52
CA GLU A 117 19.32 2.08 -0.81
C GLU A 117 18.22 1.89 -1.85
N ALA A 118 17.52 0.77 -1.81
CA ALA A 118 16.38 0.51 -2.69
C ALA A 118 15.25 1.52 -2.44
N MET A 119 14.93 1.81 -1.18
CA MET A 119 13.92 2.81 -0.81
C MET A 119 14.32 4.22 -1.28
N GLN A 120 15.59 4.59 -1.11
CA GLN A 120 16.11 5.87 -1.61
C GLN A 120 15.99 5.98 -3.13
N ASP A 121 16.35 4.94 -3.87
CA ASP A 121 16.26 4.90 -5.32
C ASP A 121 14.81 4.99 -5.79
N ILE A 122 13.90 4.29 -5.16
CA ILE A 122 12.47 4.37 -5.45
C ILE A 122 11.98 5.80 -5.22
N CYS A 123 12.25 6.37 -4.05
CA CYS A 123 11.86 7.74 -3.68
C CYS A 123 12.29 8.77 -4.73
N LYS A 124 13.55 8.72 -5.14
CA LYS A 124 14.10 9.59 -6.19
C LYS A 124 13.40 9.41 -7.53
N LYS A 125 13.13 8.16 -7.94
CA LYS A 125 12.50 7.82 -9.22
C LYS A 125 11.05 8.28 -9.31
N ILE A 126 10.29 8.12 -8.23
CA ILE A 126 8.89 8.54 -8.17
C ILE A 126 8.72 10.00 -7.72
N LYS A 127 9.82 10.67 -7.35
CA LYS A 127 9.86 12.05 -6.85
C LYS A 127 8.99 12.24 -5.62
N ALA A 128 9.13 11.35 -4.65
CA ALA A 128 8.51 11.45 -3.35
C ALA A 128 9.51 11.97 -2.31
N ASP A 129 9.01 12.65 -1.28
CA ASP A 129 9.78 13.12 -0.13
C ASP A 129 9.82 12.05 0.96
N LYS A 130 8.75 11.25 1.05
CA LYS A 130 8.64 10.10 1.96
C LYS A 130 8.18 8.86 1.21
N LEU A 131 8.69 7.70 1.63
CA LEU A 131 8.26 6.38 1.13
C LEU A 131 7.83 5.52 2.30
N ILE A 132 6.62 4.96 2.20
CA ILE A 132 6.06 4.05 3.19
C ILE A 132 5.94 2.68 2.55
N THR A 133 6.47 1.69 3.22
CA THR A 133 6.39 0.28 2.84
C THR A 133 6.59 -0.58 4.09
N GLY A 134 6.82 -1.86 3.91
CA GLY A 134 7.09 -2.74 5.03
C GLY A 134 7.06 -4.21 4.65
N SER A 135 6.84 -5.04 5.65
CA SER A 135 6.69 -6.48 5.46
C SER A 135 5.55 -7.04 6.31
N ILE A 136 5.01 -8.14 5.85
CA ILE A 136 3.96 -8.90 6.51
C ILE A 136 4.47 -10.31 6.74
N LYS A 137 4.34 -10.80 7.98
CA LYS A 137 4.79 -12.14 8.37
C LYS A 137 3.76 -12.78 9.30
N LEU A 138 3.51 -14.07 9.12
CA LEU A 138 2.74 -14.87 10.08
C LEU A 138 3.61 -15.33 11.24
N ALA A 139 3.06 -15.27 12.44
CA ALA A 139 3.66 -15.74 13.68
C ALA A 139 2.62 -16.49 14.52
N ASN A 140 3.05 -17.06 15.65
CA ASN A 140 2.19 -17.71 16.64
C ASN A 140 1.20 -18.72 16.03
N GLU A 141 1.75 -19.75 15.36
CA GLU A 141 0.94 -20.79 14.69
C GLU A 141 -0.07 -20.21 13.67
N ASN A 142 0.33 -19.14 12.99
CA ASN A 142 -0.46 -18.42 11.98
C ASN A 142 -1.68 -17.65 12.53
N ARG A 143 -1.68 -17.32 13.82
CA ARG A 143 -2.78 -16.55 14.45
C ARG A 143 -2.45 -15.07 14.64
N THR A 144 -1.19 -14.68 14.52
CA THR A 144 -0.74 -13.30 14.65
C THR A 144 -0.10 -12.84 13.35
N LEU A 145 -0.56 -11.73 12.82
CA LEU A 145 0.03 -11.08 11.66
C LEU A 145 0.98 -9.98 12.13
N VAL A 146 2.27 -10.20 11.98
CA VAL A 146 3.28 -9.18 12.29
C VAL A 146 3.44 -8.27 11.09
N ILE A 147 3.07 -7.01 11.24
CA ILE A 147 3.21 -5.97 10.23
C ILE A 147 4.36 -5.05 10.63
N THR A 148 5.39 -5.04 9.82
CA THR A 148 6.51 -4.10 9.96
C THR A 148 6.30 -2.97 8.98
N ASN A 149 6.23 -1.74 9.48
CA ASN A 149 6.14 -0.53 8.65
C ASN A 149 7.51 0.15 8.61
N LEU A 150 7.94 0.54 7.43
CA LEU A 150 9.17 1.29 7.18
C LEU A 150 8.81 2.64 6.58
N VAL A 151 9.17 3.71 7.26
CA VAL A 151 9.00 5.08 6.77
C VAL A 151 10.38 5.63 6.42
N TYR A 152 10.65 5.76 5.13
CA TYR A 152 11.88 6.38 4.64
C TYR A 152 11.64 7.86 4.37
N THR A 153 12.52 8.73 4.87
CA THR A 153 12.52 10.17 4.61
C THR A 153 13.73 10.54 3.77
N LEU A 154 13.50 11.18 2.61
CA LEU A 154 14.56 11.48 1.64
C LEU A 154 15.47 12.61 2.13
N GLU A 155 14.95 13.59 2.87
CA GLU A 155 15.68 14.79 3.30
C GLU A 155 16.86 14.45 4.21
N ASP A 156 16.63 13.61 5.20
CA ASP A 156 17.62 13.20 6.21
C ASP A 156 18.19 11.79 6.00
N ASP A 157 17.78 11.15 4.91
CA ASP A 157 18.19 9.79 4.56
C ASP A 157 17.96 8.81 5.73
N SER A 158 16.83 8.91 6.40
CA SER A 158 16.48 8.09 7.57
C SER A 158 15.43 7.04 7.23
N VAL A 159 15.47 5.93 7.97
CA VAL A 159 14.43 4.90 7.96
C VAL A 159 13.94 4.71 9.38
N GLU A 160 12.66 4.88 9.58
CA GLU A 160 12.00 4.56 10.83
C GLU A 160 11.19 3.29 10.70
N LYS A 161 11.20 2.48 11.76
CA LYS A 161 10.57 1.17 11.77
C LYS A 161 9.53 1.12 12.88
N ILE A 162 8.30 0.79 12.52
CA ILE A 162 7.15 0.64 13.42
C ILE A 162 6.62 -0.79 13.25
N ILE A 163 6.56 -1.57 14.34
CA ILE A 163 6.16 -2.97 14.30
C ILE A 163 4.87 -3.12 15.09
N TYR A 164 3.91 -3.84 14.49
CA TYR A 164 2.64 -4.21 15.11
C TYR A 164 2.39 -5.70 14.99
N ASP A 165 1.93 -6.27 16.07
CA ASP A 165 1.38 -7.61 16.12
C ASP A 165 -0.14 -7.48 16.08
N CYS A 166 -0.77 -7.95 15.01
CA CYS A 166 -2.22 -7.94 14.84
C CYS A 166 -2.74 -9.35 15.06
N ASP A 167 -3.40 -9.57 16.18
CA ASP A 167 -3.96 -10.86 16.52
C ASP A 167 -5.30 -11.08 15.81
N ASP A 168 -5.62 -12.32 15.51
CA ASP A 168 -6.84 -12.72 14.83
C ASP A 168 -8.10 -12.22 15.54
N ASP A 169 -8.14 -12.37 16.87
CA ASP A 169 -9.32 -12.04 17.67
C ASP A 169 -9.57 -10.51 17.78
N CYS A 170 -8.54 -9.67 17.56
CA CYS A 170 -8.63 -8.21 17.68
C CYS A 170 -7.99 -7.46 16.50
N PHE A 171 -7.85 -8.12 15.35
CA PHE A 171 -7.16 -7.59 14.17
C PHE A 171 -7.57 -6.15 13.82
N GLY A 172 -8.85 -5.86 13.83
CA GLY A 172 -9.33 -4.52 13.43
C GLY A 172 -8.90 -3.42 14.39
N GLU A 173 -8.83 -3.71 15.70
CA GLU A 173 -8.37 -2.76 16.74
C GLU A 173 -6.87 -2.53 16.57
N ASP A 174 -6.07 -3.58 16.57
CA ASP A 174 -4.62 -3.53 16.41
C ASP A 174 -4.22 -2.82 15.10
N PHE A 175 -4.94 -3.13 14.02
CA PHE A 175 -4.72 -2.51 12.72
C PHE A 175 -5.03 -1.01 12.71
N ASN A 176 -6.14 -0.59 13.31
CA ASN A 176 -6.49 0.82 13.40
C ASN A 176 -5.52 1.60 14.30
N ASP A 177 -5.04 1.00 15.39
CA ASP A 177 -4.02 1.57 16.25
C ASP A 177 -2.70 1.74 15.48
N MET A 178 -2.28 0.73 14.72
CA MET A 178 -1.13 0.81 13.83
C MET A 178 -1.26 1.99 12.84
N ILE A 179 -2.40 2.13 12.19
CA ILE A 179 -2.63 3.22 11.24
C ILE A 179 -2.53 4.58 11.93
N ASN A 180 -3.14 4.72 13.09
CA ASN A 180 -3.09 5.97 13.86
C ASN A 180 -1.65 6.33 14.24
N ASP A 181 -0.86 5.38 14.69
CA ASP A 181 0.54 5.59 15.04
C ASP A 181 1.39 6.01 13.84
N ILE A 182 1.17 5.38 12.68
CA ILE A 182 1.83 5.80 11.44
C ILE A 182 1.48 7.25 11.08
N LEU A 183 0.20 7.62 11.17
CA LEU A 183 -0.25 8.98 10.88
C LEU A 183 0.30 10.01 11.88
N GLU A 184 0.41 9.64 13.16
CA GLU A 184 1.00 10.49 14.19
C GLU A 184 2.49 10.70 13.96
N HIS A 185 3.19 9.62 13.65
CA HIS A 185 4.60 9.64 13.33
C HIS A 185 4.92 10.52 12.11
N LEU A 186 4.13 10.39 11.05
CA LEU A 186 4.28 11.22 9.85
C LEU A 186 3.98 12.70 10.11
N GLY A 187 3.11 12.98 11.09
CA GLY A 187 2.63 14.33 11.36
C GLY A 187 1.72 14.88 10.25
N LYS A 188 1.49 16.19 10.29
CA LYS A 188 0.65 16.90 9.29
C LYS A 188 -0.79 16.40 9.20
N LYS A 189 -1.34 15.89 10.31
CA LYS A 189 -2.77 15.55 10.40
C LYS A 189 -3.63 16.80 10.11
N ILE A 190 -4.71 16.59 9.36
CA ILE A 190 -5.76 17.58 9.15
C ILE A 190 -6.70 17.53 10.34
N GLU A 191 -6.73 18.59 11.13
CA GLU A 191 -7.66 18.67 12.26
C GLU A 191 -9.11 18.76 11.76
N ASN A 192 -10.01 18.06 12.47
CA ASN A 192 -11.45 18.09 12.22
C ASN A 192 -11.90 17.60 10.83
N ASN A 193 -11.27 16.56 10.30
CA ASN A 193 -11.80 15.91 9.11
C ASN A 193 -13.16 15.27 9.41
N THR A 194 -14.26 15.90 8.95
CA THR A 194 -15.62 15.41 9.14
C THR A 194 -16.14 14.58 7.97
N PHE A 195 -15.39 14.53 6.86
CA PHE A 195 -15.83 13.90 5.62
C PHE A 195 -15.42 12.45 5.50
N TYR A 196 -14.30 12.09 6.10
CA TYR A 196 -13.77 10.74 6.05
C TYR A 196 -13.74 10.11 7.43
N LYS A 197 -14.35 8.93 7.54
CA LYS A 197 -14.28 8.10 8.73
C LYS A 197 -13.55 6.81 8.41
N ASN A 198 -12.66 6.40 9.30
CA ASN A 198 -12.02 5.10 9.20
C ASN A 198 -13.05 3.98 9.27
N GLN A 199 -12.68 2.83 8.73
CA GLN A 199 -13.47 1.62 8.89
C GLN A 199 -13.57 1.24 10.37
N THR A 200 -14.69 0.65 10.76
CA THR A 200 -14.84 0.09 12.10
C THR A 200 -13.93 -1.12 12.25
N ASN A 201 -13.57 -1.47 13.50
CA ASN A 201 -12.69 -2.61 13.75
C ASN A 201 -13.24 -3.91 13.12
N GLU A 202 -14.55 -4.08 13.09
CA GLU A 202 -15.22 -5.26 12.53
C GLU A 202 -15.17 -5.31 11.01
N ASP A 203 -15.06 -4.16 10.34
CA ASP A 203 -15.12 -4.03 8.89
C ASP A 203 -13.75 -4.00 8.18
N VAL A 204 -12.67 -3.82 8.94
CA VAL A 204 -11.32 -3.58 8.38
C VAL A 204 -10.90 -4.66 7.40
N LEU A 205 -10.99 -5.94 7.77
CA LEU A 205 -10.61 -7.06 6.90
C LEU A 205 -11.45 -7.11 5.62
N VAL A 206 -12.76 -6.90 5.76
CA VAL A 206 -13.68 -6.87 4.62
C VAL A 206 -13.31 -5.73 3.68
N TYR A 207 -13.00 -4.57 4.25
CA TYR A 207 -12.62 -3.41 3.45
C TYR A 207 -11.27 -3.59 2.74
N LEU A 208 -10.26 -4.13 3.42
CA LEU A 208 -8.97 -4.47 2.81
C LEU A 208 -9.13 -5.47 1.66
N SER A 209 -9.95 -6.50 1.85
CA SER A 209 -10.27 -7.45 0.79
C SER A 209 -10.93 -6.76 -0.41
N ALA A 210 -11.88 -5.86 -0.16
CA ALA A 210 -12.53 -5.08 -1.21
C ALA A 210 -11.55 -4.18 -1.97
N LEU A 211 -10.60 -3.53 -1.27
CA LEU A 211 -9.55 -2.72 -1.91
C LEU A 211 -8.66 -3.55 -2.84
N GLY A 212 -8.24 -4.74 -2.40
CA GLY A 212 -7.44 -5.65 -3.22
C GLY A 212 -8.18 -6.13 -4.48
N GLN A 213 -9.47 -6.42 -4.36
CA GLN A 213 -10.33 -6.78 -5.49
C GLN A 213 -10.52 -5.60 -6.45
N GLN A 214 -10.78 -4.41 -5.92
CA GLN A 214 -10.94 -3.20 -6.72
C GLN A 214 -9.68 -2.86 -7.51
N LEU A 215 -8.50 -3.09 -6.96
CA LEU A 215 -7.23 -2.91 -7.68
C LEU A 215 -7.18 -3.80 -8.93
N THR A 216 -7.53 -5.06 -8.79
CA THR A 216 -7.58 -6.01 -9.92
C THR A 216 -8.59 -5.58 -10.98
N GLN A 217 -9.79 -5.17 -10.55
CA GLN A 217 -10.82 -4.65 -11.44
C GLN A 217 -10.36 -3.40 -12.21
N THR A 218 -9.73 -2.47 -11.50
CA THR A 218 -9.20 -1.24 -12.10
C THR A 218 -8.13 -1.55 -13.13
N PHE A 219 -7.23 -2.50 -12.87
CA PHE A 219 -6.22 -2.90 -13.85
C PHE A 219 -6.80 -3.60 -15.06
N LEU A 220 -7.89 -4.36 -14.90
CA LEU A 220 -8.61 -4.96 -16.02
C LEU A 220 -9.30 -3.89 -16.88
N SER A 221 -9.99 -2.92 -16.26
CA SER A 221 -10.71 -1.87 -16.99
C SER A 221 -9.78 -0.95 -17.77
N HIS A 222 -8.59 -0.67 -17.21
CA HIS A 222 -7.56 0.12 -17.87
C HIS A 222 -6.62 -0.68 -18.80
N LYS A 223 -6.91 -1.97 -19.03
CA LYS A 223 -6.17 -2.86 -19.93
C LYS A 223 -4.69 -3.09 -19.55
N TYR A 224 -4.37 -2.97 -18.28
CA TYR A 224 -3.09 -3.46 -17.76
C TYR A 224 -3.08 -4.99 -17.63
N LEU A 225 -4.24 -5.58 -17.33
CA LEU A 225 -4.48 -7.03 -17.30
C LEU A 225 -5.50 -7.40 -18.39
N ASN A 226 -5.37 -8.60 -18.96
CA ASN A 226 -6.37 -9.21 -19.83
C ASN A 226 -7.08 -10.32 -19.09
N ARG A 227 -8.36 -10.55 -19.39
CA ARG A 227 -9.16 -11.63 -18.79
C ARG A 227 -8.61 -13.02 -19.11
N GLU A 228 -7.81 -13.14 -20.16
CA GLU A 228 -7.19 -14.40 -20.59
C GLU A 228 -5.92 -14.74 -19.79
N ASP A 229 -5.46 -13.81 -18.93
CA ASP A 229 -4.27 -13.98 -18.10
C ASP A 229 -4.59 -14.62 -16.71
N PHE A 230 -5.87 -15.04 -16.46
CA PHE A 230 -6.35 -15.66 -15.23
C PHE A 230 -6.80 -17.10 -15.42
#